data_abc0ce0b0c96ea49efa4e363b89b198c
#
_entry.id   abc0ce0b0c96ea49efa4e363b89b198c
#
_cell.length_a   1.000
_cell.length_b   1.000
_cell.length_c   1.000
_cell.angle_alpha   90.00
_cell.angle_beta   90.00
_cell.angle_gamma   90.00
#
_symmetry.space_group_name_H-M   'P 1'
#
loop_
_entity.id
_entity.type
_entity.pdbx_description
1 polymer ?
#
loop_
_entity_poly.entity_id
_entity_poly.type
_entity_poly.pdbx_seq_one_letter_code
_entity_poly.pdbx_strand_id
1 'polypeptide(L)'
;MIKQFSIKTSKRNEFIDITPHIQDLVGDVSEGVVTIFVPHTTTGITINENADPDVPRDILKXLEEMIPQQDNYSHMEGNSDAHIKASLFGSSVRVIVQDGQLLLGTWQSIFFCEFDGPRTRKVYVQV
;
A
#
# COMPACT_ATOMS: atom_id res chain seq x y z
N MET A 1 -14.83 -9.51 -11.19
CA MET A 1 -15.52 -9.37 -9.90
C MET A 1 -14.76 -8.40 -9.01
N ILE A 2 -15.47 -7.52 -8.33
CA ILE A 2 -14.84 -6.52 -7.46
C ILE A 2 -15.11 -6.88 -6.02
N LYS A 3 -14.05 -6.92 -5.22
CA LYS A 3 -14.13 -7.18 -3.79
C LYS A 3 -13.49 -6.01 -3.04
N GLN A 4 -13.77 -5.91 -1.75
CA GLN A 4 -13.17 -4.83 -0.97
C GLN A 4 -12.99 -5.25 0.48
N PHE A 5 -12.09 -4.56 1.16
CA PHE A 5 -11.93 -4.72 2.59
C PHE A 5 -11.45 -3.40 3.18
N SER A 6 -11.55 -3.30 4.50
CA SER A 6 -11.15 -2.10 5.23
C SER A 6 -9.91 -2.40 6.04
N ILE A 7 -9.10 -1.37 6.24
CA ILE A 7 -7.90 -1.44 7.06
C ILE A 7 -7.94 -0.29 8.05
N LYS A 8 -7.64 -0.58 9.30
CA LYS A 8 -7.45 0.46 10.30
C LYS A 8 -5.95 0.68 10.47
N THR A 9 -5.49 1.86 10.11
CA THR A 9 -4.10 2.20 10.32
C THR A 9 -3.91 2.76 11.71
N SER A 10 -2.70 2.62 12.26
CA SER A 10 -2.43 2.96 13.65
C SER A 10 -1.44 4.10 13.82
N LYS A 11 -0.74 4.48 12.77
CA LYS A 11 0.29 5.51 12.81
C LYS A 11 0.09 6.47 11.66
N ARG A 12 0.75 7.63 11.75
CA ARG A 12 0.67 8.58 10.65
C ARG A 12 1.31 8.00 9.39
N ASN A 13 2.49 7.43 9.51
CA ASN A 13 3.18 6.78 8.41
C ASN A 13 3.37 5.31 8.75
N GLU A 14 2.87 4.45 7.90
CA GLU A 14 2.85 3.03 8.24
C GLU A 14 2.73 2.19 6.96
N PHE A 15 3.54 1.14 6.88
CA PHE A 15 3.41 0.13 5.83
C PHE A 15 2.74 -1.09 6.44
N ILE A 16 1.63 -1.52 5.87
CA ILE A 16 0.90 -2.68 6.35
C ILE A 16 0.93 -3.75 5.27
N ASP A 17 1.42 -4.94 5.62
CA ASP A 17 1.45 -6.06 4.70
C ASP A 17 0.04 -6.58 4.50
N ILE A 18 -0.52 -6.38 3.31
CA ILE A 18 -1.87 -6.84 3.01
C ILE A 18 -1.87 -8.09 2.13
N THR A 19 -0.71 -8.71 1.93
CA THR A 19 -0.62 -9.92 1.12
C THR A 19 -1.61 -10.98 1.58
N PRO A 20 -1.74 -11.27 2.90
CA PRO A 20 -2.70 -12.29 3.32
C PRO A 20 -4.14 -11.96 2.96
N HIS A 21 -4.53 -10.67 3.05
CA HIS A 21 -5.89 -10.26 2.66
C HIS A 21 -6.13 -10.56 1.18
N ILE A 22 -5.15 -10.21 0.34
CA ILE A 22 -5.31 -10.40 -1.10
C ILE A 22 -5.32 -11.89 -1.43
N GLN A 23 -4.43 -12.65 -0.81
CA GLN A 23 -4.38 -14.09 -1.05
C GLN A 23 -5.72 -14.76 -0.71
N ASP A 24 -6.37 -14.32 0.37
CA ASP A 24 -7.67 -14.86 0.74
C ASP A 24 -8.73 -14.59 -0.32
N LEU A 25 -8.61 -13.47 -1.04
CA LEU A 25 -9.61 -13.07 -2.02
C LEU A 25 -9.42 -13.70 -3.39
N VAL A 26 -8.23 -14.24 -3.68
CA VAL A 26 -7.93 -14.77 -5.01
C VAL A 26 -7.78 -16.28 -5.04
N GLY A 27 -8.07 -16.95 -3.94
CA GLY A 27 -7.81 -18.39 -3.84
C GLY A 27 -8.55 -19.24 -4.85
N ASP A 28 -9.67 -18.76 -5.39
CA ASP A 28 -10.44 -19.50 -6.37
C ASP A 28 -10.15 -19.08 -7.81
N VAL A 29 -9.15 -18.25 -8.02
CA VAL A 29 -8.74 -17.85 -9.37
C VAL A 29 -7.69 -18.82 -9.87
N SER A 30 -7.94 -19.53 -10.96
CA SER A 30 -6.94 -20.45 -11.46
C SER A 30 -5.79 -19.71 -12.13
N GLU A 31 -6.10 -18.69 -12.92
CA GLU A 31 -5.08 -17.97 -13.67
C GLU A 31 -5.62 -16.59 -14.04
N GLY A 32 -4.80 -15.57 -13.89
CA GLY A 32 -5.26 -14.24 -14.22
C GLY A 32 -4.38 -13.15 -13.61
N VAL A 33 -4.94 -11.96 -13.54
CA VAL A 33 -4.27 -10.80 -12.96
C VAL A 33 -5.22 -10.18 -11.95
N VAL A 34 -4.71 -9.92 -10.77
CA VAL A 34 -5.48 -9.19 -9.76
C VAL A 34 -4.99 -7.75 -9.74
N THR A 35 -5.93 -6.81 -9.72
CA THR A 35 -5.64 -5.39 -9.58
C THR A 35 -6.05 -4.96 -8.19
N ILE A 36 -5.17 -4.27 -7.49
CA ILE A 36 -5.41 -3.80 -6.12
C ILE A 36 -5.32 -2.28 -6.15
N PHE A 37 -6.37 -1.63 -5.69
CA PHE A 37 -6.51 -0.17 -5.81
C PHE A 37 -6.87 0.44 -4.47
N VAL A 38 -6.18 1.53 -4.09
CA VAL A 38 -6.47 2.25 -2.86
C VAL A 38 -7.07 3.61 -3.23
N PRO A 39 -8.33 3.86 -2.87
CA PRO A 39 -9.07 5.05 -3.32
C PRO A 39 -8.88 6.24 -2.38
N HIS A 40 -7.64 6.61 -2.13
CA HIS A 40 -7.31 7.69 -1.20
C HIS A 40 -6.22 8.56 -1.75
N THR A 41 -6.20 9.83 -1.35
CA THR A 41 -5.20 10.78 -1.86
C THR A 41 -3.97 10.87 -0.96
N THR A 42 -3.99 10.25 0.21
CA THR A 42 -2.87 10.28 1.15
C THR A 42 -2.36 8.90 1.52
N THR A 43 -2.60 7.92 0.65
CA THR A 43 -2.05 6.57 0.80
C THR A 43 -1.48 6.14 -0.54
N GLY A 44 -0.71 5.06 -0.50
CA GLY A 44 -0.22 4.43 -1.71
C GLY A 44 -0.20 2.93 -1.53
N ILE A 45 0.32 2.25 -2.56
CA ILE A 45 0.47 0.80 -2.49
C ILE A 45 1.75 0.45 -3.24
N THR A 46 2.48 -0.54 -2.71
CA THR A 46 3.73 -0.94 -3.34
C THR A 46 4.00 -2.42 -3.06
N ILE A 47 4.96 -2.95 -3.78
CA ILE A 47 5.40 -4.32 -3.60
C ILE A 47 6.88 -4.28 -3.30
N ASN A 48 7.27 -4.77 -2.13
CA ASN A 48 8.68 -4.84 -1.75
C ASN A 48 8.82 -5.86 -0.63
N GLU A 49 9.97 -5.88 -0.01
CA GLU A 49 10.32 -6.93 0.94
C GLU A 49 9.73 -6.68 2.32
N ASN A 50 9.15 -7.74 2.91
CA ASN A 50 8.73 -7.71 4.30
C ASN A 50 9.38 -8.80 5.15
N ALA A 51 10.22 -9.65 4.53
CA ALA A 51 10.90 -10.69 5.29
C ALA A 51 11.86 -10.09 6.32
N ASP A 52 12.51 -9.00 5.93
CA ASP A 52 13.35 -8.23 6.83
C ASP A 52 12.62 -6.92 7.14
N PRO A 53 12.13 -6.74 8.37
CA PRO A 53 11.37 -5.54 8.71
C PRO A 53 12.18 -4.25 8.64
N ASP A 54 13.49 -4.36 8.56
CA ASP A 54 14.32 -3.16 8.37
C ASP A 54 14.11 -2.53 7.01
N VAL A 55 13.69 -3.32 5.99
CA VAL A 55 13.48 -2.75 4.66
C VAL A 55 12.35 -1.73 4.66
N PRO A 56 11.13 -2.07 5.07
CA PRO A 56 10.08 -1.04 5.13
C PRO A 56 10.40 0.08 6.12
N ARG A 57 11.10 -0.24 7.21
CA ARG A 57 11.51 0.80 8.16
C ARG A 57 12.44 1.81 7.50
N ASP A 58 13.40 1.34 6.71
CA ASP A 58 14.33 2.23 6.01
C ASP A 58 13.62 3.05 4.95
N ILE A 59 12.65 2.45 4.27
CA ILE A 59 11.87 3.18 3.26
C ILE A 59 11.12 4.34 3.94
N LEU A 60 10.47 4.07 5.05
CA LEU A 60 9.73 5.09 5.78
C LEU A 60 10.67 6.17 6.29
N LYS A 61 11.84 5.81 6.72
CA LYS A 61 12.82 6.78 7.17
C LYS A 61 13.27 7.72 6.06
N UNK A 62 13.49 7.28 4.94
CA UNK A 62 13.82 7.93 3.91
C UNK A 62 12.88 8.82 3.54
N LEU A 63 11.75 8.37 3.38
CA LEU A 63 10.66 9.24 2.96
C LEU A 63 10.48 10.44 3.90
N GLU A 64 10.59 10.18 5.17
CA GLU A 64 10.44 11.24 6.15
C GLU A 64 11.50 12.32 5.98
N GLU A 65 12.72 11.91 5.66
CA GLU A 65 13.82 12.85 5.47
C GLU A 65 13.70 13.61 4.16
N MET A 66 13.28 12.93 3.09
CA MET A 66 13.19 13.56 1.77
C MET A 66 11.97 14.46 1.67
N ILE A 67 10.88 14.06 2.27
CA ILE A 67 9.58 14.75 2.15
C ILE A 67 9.03 14.95 3.55
N PRO A 68 9.53 15.94 4.28
CA PRO A 68 9.11 16.13 5.67
C PRO A 68 7.71 16.73 5.74
N GLN A 69 7.05 16.53 6.87
CA GLN A 69 5.71 17.07 7.08
C GLN A 69 5.73 18.60 7.08
N GLN A 70 6.76 19.18 7.68
CA GLN A 70 6.88 20.63 7.79
C GLN A 70 7.86 21.15 6.72
N ASP A 71 7.33 21.92 5.80
CA ASP A 71 8.11 22.59 4.77
C ASP A 71 7.24 23.72 4.24
N ASN A 72 7.70 24.43 3.24
CA ASN A 72 6.94 25.56 2.69
C ASN A 72 5.90 25.10 1.68
N TYR A 73 4.95 24.30 2.14
CA TYR A 73 3.87 23.83 1.27
C TYR A 73 2.75 24.86 1.18
N SER A 74 2.09 24.91 0.03
CA SER A 74 0.95 25.82 -0.16
C SER A 74 -0.33 25.28 0.46
N HIS A 75 -0.52 23.97 0.45
CA HIS A 75 -1.71 23.33 1.01
C HIS A 75 -1.71 23.50 2.52
N MET A 76 -2.84 23.91 3.09
CA MET A 76 -2.88 24.38 4.47
C MET A 76 -3.25 23.35 5.51
N GLU A 77 -3.58 22.13 5.09
CA GLU A 77 -4.05 21.11 6.05
C GLU A 77 -2.92 20.41 6.83
N GLY A 78 -1.68 20.67 6.46
CA GLY A 78 -0.56 20.05 7.15
C GLY A 78 -0.23 18.64 6.69
N ASN A 79 -0.75 18.25 5.53
CA ASN A 79 -0.51 16.89 5.02
C ASN A 79 -0.05 16.86 3.57
N SER A 80 0.59 17.94 3.10
CA SER A 80 1.11 17.95 1.73
C SER A 80 2.14 16.84 1.51
N ASP A 81 2.94 16.54 2.52
CA ASP A 81 3.90 15.46 2.42
C ASP A 81 3.21 14.14 2.08
N ALA A 82 2.05 13.91 2.68
CA ALA A 82 1.31 12.68 2.42
C ALA A 82 0.81 12.61 0.98
N HIS A 83 0.33 13.72 0.44
CA HIS A 83 -0.10 13.78 -0.96
C HIS A 83 1.07 13.52 -1.92
N ILE A 84 2.22 14.07 -1.60
CA ILE A 84 3.40 13.88 -2.45
C ILE A 84 3.85 12.43 -2.40
N LYS A 85 3.93 11.86 -1.21
CA LYS A 85 4.34 10.45 -1.05
C LYS A 85 3.37 9.52 -1.77
N ALA A 86 2.06 9.79 -1.63
CA ALA A 86 1.04 9.00 -2.31
C ALA A 86 1.22 9.05 -3.83
N SER A 87 1.53 10.23 -4.34
CA SER A 87 1.73 10.41 -5.79
C SER A 87 2.94 9.63 -6.28
N LEU A 88 4.00 9.60 -5.49
CA LEU A 88 5.21 8.87 -5.87
C LEU A 88 4.97 7.35 -5.85
N PHE A 89 4.22 6.87 -4.89
CA PHE A 89 3.97 5.43 -4.75
C PHE A 89 2.92 4.92 -5.72
N GLY A 90 1.91 5.74 -5.99
CA GLY A 90 0.82 5.32 -6.84
C GLY A 90 -0.29 4.64 -6.06
N SER A 91 -1.44 4.47 -6.71
CA SER A 91 -2.65 4.00 -6.06
C SER A 91 -3.05 2.58 -6.42
N SER A 92 -2.31 1.91 -7.31
CA SER A 92 -2.67 0.54 -7.67
C SER A 92 -1.44 -0.27 -8.01
N VAL A 93 -1.57 -1.58 -7.85
CA VAL A 93 -0.58 -2.54 -8.33
C VAL A 93 -1.33 -3.71 -8.95
N ARG A 94 -0.64 -4.47 -9.78
CA ARG A 94 -1.19 -5.67 -10.41
C ARG A 94 -0.26 -6.83 -10.12
N VAL A 95 -0.86 -7.98 -9.86
CA VAL A 95 -0.10 -9.20 -9.57
C VAL A 95 -0.69 -10.35 -10.36
N ILE A 96 0.15 -11.16 -10.94
CA ILE A 96 -0.28 -12.36 -11.64
C ILE A 96 -0.71 -13.40 -10.62
N VAL A 97 -1.81 -14.10 -10.93
CA VAL A 97 -2.29 -15.20 -10.10
C VAL A 97 -2.17 -16.49 -10.91
N GLN A 98 -1.62 -17.51 -10.30
CA GLN A 98 -1.46 -18.81 -10.92
C GLN A 98 -1.86 -19.88 -9.92
N ASP A 99 -2.80 -20.73 -10.30
CA ASP A 99 -3.28 -21.81 -9.44
C ASP A 99 -3.72 -21.32 -8.06
N GLY A 100 -4.44 -20.18 -8.05
CA GLY A 100 -4.94 -19.62 -6.81
C GLY A 100 -3.91 -18.94 -5.94
N GLN A 101 -2.69 -18.77 -6.44
CA GLN A 101 -1.60 -18.21 -5.66
C GLN A 101 -1.10 -16.93 -6.31
N LEU A 102 -0.87 -15.92 -5.51
CA LEU A 102 -0.20 -14.70 -5.99
C LEU A 102 1.22 -15.08 -6.41
N LEU A 103 1.58 -14.69 -7.62
CA LEU A 103 2.90 -15.01 -8.16
C LEU A 103 3.87 -13.91 -7.76
N LEU A 104 4.31 -13.96 -6.53
CA LEU A 104 5.25 -12.99 -5.97
C LEU A 104 6.63 -13.63 -5.85
N GLY A 105 7.66 -12.81 -5.95
CA GLY A 105 9.01 -13.27 -5.65
C GLY A 105 9.13 -13.65 -4.19
N THR A 106 10.19 -14.38 -3.88
CA THR A 106 10.40 -14.93 -2.53
C THR A 106 10.31 -13.86 -1.44
N TRP A 107 10.82 -12.68 -1.72
CA TRP A 107 10.91 -11.62 -0.72
C TRP A 107 9.83 -10.57 -0.83
N GLN A 108 8.95 -10.67 -1.84
CA GLN A 108 7.95 -9.63 -2.09
C GLN A 108 6.71 -9.80 -1.24
N SER A 109 6.21 -8.68 -0.76
CA SER A 109 4.89 -8.57 -0.12
C SER A 109 4.20 -7.34 -0.68
N ILE A 110 2.88 -7.34 -0.60
CA ILE A 110 2.07 -6.19 -1.03
C ILE A 110 1.83 -5.32 0.20
N PHE A 111 2.24 -4.05 0.12
CA PHE A 111 2.09 -3.12 1.23
C PHE A 111 1.05 -2.06 0.94
N PHE A 112 0.13 -1.88 1.88
CA PHE A 112 -0.68 -0.69 1.96
C PHE A 112 0.15 0.38 2.67
N CYS A 113 0.29 1.55 2.05
CA CYS A 113 1.18 2.60 2.56
C CYS A 113 0.36 3.77 3.05
N GLU A 114 0.31 3.95 4.37
CA GLU A 114 -0.40 5.04 5.01
C GLU A 114 0.56 6.21 5.21
N PHE A 115 0.13 7.40 4.80
CA PHE A 115 0.94 8.60 4.98
C PHE A 115 0.25 9.70 5.79
N ASP A 116 -0.99 9.48 6.20
CA ASP A 116 -1.76 10.50 6.93
C ASP A 116 -2.72 9.85 7.92
N GLY A 117 -2.24 8.83 8.61
CA GLY A 117 -3.05 8.12 9.58
C GLY A 117 -2.96 8.70 10.97
N PRO A 118 -3.59 8.06 11.92
CA PRO A 118 -4.37 6.81 11.78
C PRO A 118 -5.78 7.09 11.24
N ARG A 119 -6.25 6.20 10.37
CA ARG A 119 -7.58 6.32 9.78
C ARG A 119 -8.09 4.93 9.44
N THR A 120 -9.37 4.87 9.10
CA THR A 120 -9.95 3.68 8.48
C THR A 120 -9.91 3.88 6.98
N ARG A 121 -9.31 2.93 6.28
CA ARG A 121 -9.08 3.03 4.84
C ARG A 121 -9.73 1.86 4.12
N LYS A 122 -9.95 2.02 2.83
CA LYS A 122 -10.52 0.98 1.97
C LYS A 122 -9.50 0.49 0.97
N VAL A 123 -9.65 -0.77 0.57
CA VAL A 123 -8.87 -1.35 -0.51
C VAL A 123 -9.84 -2.09 -1.43
N TYR A 124 -9.75 -1.83 -2.72
CA TYR A 124 -10.53 -2.54 -3.73
C TYR A 124 -9.64 -3.55 -4.44
N VAL A 125 -10.24 -4.70 -4.74
CA VAL A 125 -9.55 -5.79 -5.40
C VAL A 125 -10.40 -6.26 -6.57
N GLN A 126 -9.84 -6.24 -7.77
CA GLN A 126 -10.55 -6.71 -8.94
C GLN A 126 -9.81 -7.88 -9.54
N VAL A 127 -10.57 -8.95 -9.79
CA VAL A 127 -10.02 -10.17 -10.36
C VAL A 127 -10.60 -10.38 -11.76
#